data_3616427f0a1a71fa4f77e115e42f3caf
#
_entry.id   3616427f0a1a71fa4f77e115e42f3caf
#
_cell.length_a   1.000
_cell.length_b   1.000
_cell.length_c   1.000
_cell.angle_alpha   90.00
_cell.angle_beta   90.00
_cell.angle_gamma   90.00
#
_symmetry.space_group_name_H-M   'P 1'
#
loop_
_entity.id
_entity.type
_entity.pdbx_description
1 polymer ?
#
loop_
_entity_poly.entity_id
_entity_poly.type
_entity_poly.pdbx_seq_one_letter_code
_entity_poly.pdbx_strand_id
1 'polypeptide(L)'
;MSGTYLRVALDHPLATLFDYRCDVDPPPGPGTLVQVPFGKRRAVGLVCEVTTHTDVPPSRLRAIDAVCTELPPLSADWLALVSFAADYYQRGRGEVALPALPQALRDAERWGRLLAPEVRYRLTDAGRAALPDALPARAAALRRLAQA
;
A
#
# COMPACT_ATOMS: atom_id res chain seq x y z
N MET A 1 -4.43 7.25 -30.72
CA MET A 1 -3.99 5.99 -30.05
C MET A 1 -4.66 5.95 -28.69
N SER A 2 -5.59 5.04 -28.51
CA SER A 2 -6.29 4.89 -27.23
C SER A 2 -5.36 4.20 -26.24
N GLY A 3 -4.80 4.97 -25.33
CA GLY A 3 -4.02 4.45 -24.21
C GLY A 3 -4.89 4.37 -22.96
N THR A 4 -4.56 3.48 -22.03
CA THR A 4 -5.16 3.46 -20.71
C THR A 4 -4.31 4.29 -19.76
N TYR A 5 -4.96 5.19 -19.04
CA TYR A 5 -4.31 6.09 -18.09
C TYR A 5 -4.91 5.92 -16.70
N LEU A 6 -4.07 6.11 -15.69
CA LEU A 6 -4.47 6.10 -14.29
C LEU A 6 -4.33 7.51 -13.74
N ARG A 7 -5.39 8.01 -13.10
CA ARG A 7 -5.34 9.22 -12.27
C ARG A 7 -4.96 8.82 -10.86
N VAL A 8 -3.77 9.23 -10.45
CA VAL A 8 -3.13 8.78 -9.21
C VAL A 8 -3.00 9.92 -8.23
N ALA A 9 -3.45 9.70 -7.01
CA ALA A 9 -3.23 10.60 -5.88
C ALA A 9 -1.87 10.30 -5.24
N LEU A 10 -1.06 11.31 -5.04
CA LEU A 10 0.26 11.24 -4.40
C LEU A 10 0.27 12.05 -3.10
N ASP A 11 1.11 11.66 -2.14
CA ASP A 11 1.38 12.46 -0.93
C ASP A 11 2.19 13.71 -1.31
N HIS A 12 1.47 14.68 -1.85
CA HIS A 12 2.00 15.94 -2.34
C HIS A 12 0.95 17.07 -2.13
N PRO A 13 1.35 18.28 -1.73
CA PRO A 13 0.44 19.38 -1.40
C PRO A 13 -0.23 20.03 -2.63
N LEU A 14 -0.50 19.24 -3.67
CA LEU A 14 -1.32 19.64 -4.81
C LEU A 14 -2.62 18.84 -4.78
N ALA A 15 -3.73 19.55 -4.92
CA ALA A 15 -5.06 18.93 -4.96
C ALA A 15 -5.32 18.14 -6.25
N THR A 16 -4.43 18.25 -7.24
CA THR A 16 -4.56 17.57 -8.55
C THR A 16 -4.13 16.11 -8.49
N LEU A 17 -4.84 15.25 -9.22
CA LEU A 17 -4.40 13.90 -9.53
C LEU A 17 -3.35 13.94 -10.65
N PHE A 18 -2.47 12.97 -10.65
CA PHE A 18 -1.41 12.84 -11.66
C PHE A 18 -1.75 11.72 -12.62
N ASP A 19 -1.65 12.01 -13.93
CA ASP A 19 -1.91 11.03 -14.96
C ASP A 19 -0.66 10.21 -15.27
N TYR A 20 -0.82 8.89 -15.28
CA TYR A 20 0.23 7.94 -15.66
C TYR A 20 -0.29 6.97 -16.71
N ARG A 21 0.56 6.58 -17.65
CA ARG A 21 0.25 5.53 -18.62
C ARG A 21 0.22 4.17 -17.90
N CYS A 22 -0.79 3.37 -18.24
CA CYS A 22 -0.91 2.00 -17.75
C CYS A 22 -0.72 1.02 -18.90
N ASP A 23 0.34 0.22 -18.83
CA ASP A 23 0.64 -0.84 -19.81
C ASP A 23 0.23 -2.24 -19.25
N VAL A 24 -0.46 -2.28 -18.10
CA VAL A 24 -0.95 -3.50 -17.45
C VAL A 24 -2.38 -3.79 -17.90
N ASP A 25 -2.65 -5.04 -18.26
CA ASP A 25 -3.97 -5.52 -18.68
C ASP A 25 -4.40 -6.73 -17.83
N PRO A 26 -5.54 -6.68 -17.13
CA PRO A 26 -6.44 -5.54 -16.97
C PRO A 26 -5.81 -4.41 -16.14
N PRO A 27 -6.20 -3.15 -16.37
CA PRO A 27 -5.66 -2.02 -15.61
C PRO A 27 -6.12 -2.08 -14.15
N PRO A 28 -5.25 -1.68 -13.20
CA PRO A 28 -5.61 -1.64 -11.78
C PRO A 28 -6.72 -0.61 -11.55
N GLY A 29 -7.79 -1.04 -10.91
CA GLY A 29 -8.94 -0.20 -10.60
C GLY A 29 -8.71 0.79 -9.45
N PRO A 30 -9.70 1.69 -9.21
CA PRO A 30 -9.66 2.61 -8.08
C PRO A 30 -9.46 1.87 -6.76
N GLY A 31 -8.66 2.45 -5.86
CA GLY A 31 -8.29 1.84 -4.58
C GLY A 31 -7.01 1.02 -4.62
N THR A 32 -6.46 0.74 -5.80
CA THR A 32 -5.19 0.01 -5.94
C THR A 32 -4.00 0.95 -5.66
N LEU A 33 -2.99 0.45 -4.96
CA LEU A 33 -1.73 1.14 -4.78
C LEU A 33 -0.80 0.85 -5.95
N VAL A 34 -0.12 1.87 -6.44
CA VAL A 34 0.84 1.79 -7.54
C VAL A 34 2.14 2.51 -7.18
N GLN A 35 3.26 2.01 -7.68
CA GLN A 35 4.51 2.74 -7.66
C GLN A 35 4.66 3.53 -8.95
N VAL A 36 5.02 4.78 -8.84
CA VAL A 36 5.14 5.70 -9.96
C VAL A 36 6.43 6.52 -9.89
N PRO A 37 6.99 6.92 -11.03
CA PRO A 37 8.08 7.88 -11.06
C PRO A 37 7.55 9.28 -10.72
N PHE A 38 8.12 9.94 -9.72
CA PHE A 38 7.75 11.29 -9.31
C PHE A 38 8.99 12.16 -9.14
N GLY A 39 9.21 13.08 -10.06
CA GLY A 39 10.45 13.85 -10.15
C GLY A 39 11.66 12.94 -10.38
N LYS A 40 12.63 12.98 -9.46
CA LYS A 40 13.84 12.13 -9.48
C LYS A 40 13.72 10.87 -8.62
N ARG A 41 12.59 10.65 -7.98
CA ARG A 41 12.35 9.52 -7.07
C ARG A 41 11.12 8.72 -7.50
N ARG A 42 10.93 7.56 -6.88
CA ARG A 42 9.70 6.78 -6.96
C ARG A 42 8.82 7.11 -5.77
N ALA A 43 7.52 7.08 -5.97
CA ALA A 43 6.53 7.29 -4.94
C ALA A 43 5.43 6.23 -5.02
N VAL A 44 4.82 5.90 -3.91
CA VAL A 44 3.59 5.12 -3.90
C VAL A 44 2.42 6.10 -4.03
N GLY A 45 1.48 5.75 -4.89
CA GLY A 45 0.26 6.51 -5.11
C GLY A 45 -0.97 5.61 -5.07
N LEU A 46 -2.11 6.24 -4.94
CA LEU A 46 -3.43 5.60 -4.92
C LEU A 46 -4.14 5.86 -6.24
N VAL A 47 -4.54 4.81 -6.95
CA VAL A 47 -5.38 4.94 -8.15
C VAL A 47 -6.76 5.45 -7.74
N CYS A 48 -7.16 6.58 -8.29
CA CYS A 48 -8.47 7.18 -8.07
C CYS A 48 -9.42 6.95 -9.24
N GLU A 49 -8.89 6.88 -10.46
CA GLU A 49 -9.68 6.72 -11.68
C GLU A 49 -8.86 6.03 -12.77
N VAL A 50 -9.54 5.26 -13.61
CA VAL A 50 -9.01 4.69 -14.85
C VAL A 50 -9.71 5.40 -16.01
N THR A 51 -8.95 5.93 -16.96
CA THR A 51 -9.47 6.72 -18.08
C THR A 51 -8.75 6.40 -19.38
N THR A 52 -9.39 6.69 -20.49
CA THR A 52 -8.79 6.60 -21.84
C THR A 52 -8.35 7.96 -22.37
N HIS A 53 -8.58 9.03 -21.59
CA HIS A 53 -8.24 10.40 -21.97
C HIS A 53 -7.31 11.05 -20.95
N THR A 54 -6.32 11.81 -21.45
CA THR A 54 -5.42 12.63 -20.63
C THR A 54 -5.08 13.91 -21.37
N ASP A 55 -4.99 15.01 -20.64
CA ASP A 55 -4.50 16.30 -21.15
C ASP A 55 -2.98 16.45 -21.03
N VAL A 56 -2.30 15.46 -20.44
CA VAL A 56 -0.85 15.47 -20.27
C VAL A 56 -0.17 15.16 -21.62
N PRO A 57 0.73 16.04 -22.11
CA PRO A 57 1.44 15.80 -23.34
C PRO A 57 2.23 14.47 -23.31
N PRO A 58 2.28 13.70 -24.39
CA PRO A 58 2.97 12.40 -24.44
C PRO A 58 4.43 12.45 -23.97
N SER A 59 5.12 13.57 -24.20
CA SER A 59 6.51 13.79 -23.77
C SER A 59 6.68 13.88 -22.25
N ARG A 60 5.62 14.19 -21.51
CA ARG A 60 5.60 14.29 -20.03
C ARG A 60 4.91 13.10 -19.36
N LEU A 61 4.17 12.33 -20.14
CA LEU A 61 3.42 11.20 -19.62
C LEU A 61 4.36 10.03 -19.32
N ARG A 62 4.42 9.63 -18.09
CA ARG A 62 5.25 8.48 -17.64
C ARG A 62 4.37 7.27 -17.38
N ALA A 63 4.94 6.07 -17.51
CA ALA A 63 4.28 4.84 -17.11
C ALA A 63 4.38 4.61 -15.60
N ILE A 64 3.45 3.82 -15.06
CA ILE A 64 3.59 3.28 -13.71
C ILE A 64 4.76 2.28 -13.67
N ASP A 65 5.43 2.17 -12.51
CA ASP A 65 6.55 1.24 -12.33
C ASP A 65 6.09 -0.14 -11.84
N ALA A 66 5.13 -0.17 -10.91
CA ALA A 66 4.61 -1.40 -10.31
C ALA A 66 3.18 -1.22 -9.77
N VAL A 67 2.48 -2.35 -9.63
CA VAL A 67 1.13 -2.45 -9.02
C VAL A 67 1.24 -3.31 -7.77
N CYS A 68 0.59 -2.89 -6.68
CA CYS A 68 0.44 -3.72 -5.48
C CYS A 68 -0.63 -4.79 -5.75
N THR A 69 -0.20 -6.01 -6.00
CA THR A 69 -1.07 -7.17 -6.25
C THR A 69 -1.32 -8.01 -5.01
N GLU A 70 -0.57 -7.78 -3.94
CA GLU A 70 -0.62 -8.52 -2.68
C GLU A 70 -1.87 -8.23 -1.86
N LEU A 71 -2.47 -7.07 -2.11
CA LEU A 71 -3.68 -6.64 -1.41
C LEU A 71 -4.80 -6.34 -2.41
N PRO A 72 -6.06 -6.61 -2.01
CA PRO A 72 -7.21 -6.12 -2.78
C PRO A 72 -7.23 -4.60 -2.79
N PRO A 73 -7.87 -3.98 -3.80
CA PRO A 73 -8.09 -2.53 -3.80
C PRO A 73 -8.79 -2.07 -2.51
N LEU A 74 -8.43 -0.89 -2.03
CA LEU A 74 -9.11 -0.26 -0.91
C LEU A 74 -10.60 -0.05 -1.26
N SER A 75 -11.47 -0.22 -0.27
CA SER A 75 -12.91 -0.21 -0.50
C SER A 75 -13.44 1.16 -1.00
N ALA A 76 -14.55 1.12 -1.73
CA ALA A 76 -15.21 2.34 -2.20
C ALA A 76 -15.63 3.26 -1.04
N ASP A 77 -16.05 2.70 0.10
CA ASP A 77 -16.41 3.49 1.29
C ASP A 77 -15.21 4.22 1.88
N TRP A 78 -14.04 3.56 1.90
CA TRP A 78 -12.80 4.19 2.35
C TRP A 78 -12.38 5.32 1.40
N LEU A 79 -12.51 5.12 0.08
CA LEU A 79 -12.23 6.16 -0.91
C LEU A 79 -13.19 7.34 -0.80
N ALA A 80 -14.46 7.08 -0.52
CA ALA A 80 -15.46 8.12 -0.28
C ALA A 80 -15.13 8.93 0.99
N LEU A 81 -14.73 8.25 2.07
CA LEU A 81 -14.28 8.91 3.30
C LEU A 81 -13.06 9.80 3.07
N VAL A 82 -12.06 9.31 2.33
CA VAL A 82 -10.88 10.09 1.96
C VAL A 82 -11.26 11.32 1.14
N SER A 83 -12.14 11.16 0.15
CA SER A 83 -12.61 12.29 -0.66
C SER A 83 -13.34 13.33 0.19
N PHE A 84 -14.25 12.90 1.07
CA PHE A 84 -14.93 13.78 2.00
C PHE A 84 -13.95 14.55 2.90
N ALA A 85 -12.99 13.85 3.50
CA ALA A 85 -11.99 14.47 4.37
C ALA A 85 -11.09 15.45 3.60
N ALA A 86 -10.68 15.10 2.38
CA ALA A 86 -9.87 15.97 1.53
C ALA A 86 -10.61 17.29 1.20
N ASP A 87 -11.89 17.19 0.82
CA ASP A 87 -12.74 18.34 0.52
C ASP A 87 -13.00 19.20 1.77
N TYR A 88 -13.31 18.56 2.90
CA TYR A 88 -13.60 19.25 4.17
C TYR A 88 -12.39 20.00 4.70
N TYR A 89 -11.20 19.41 4.68
CA TYR A 89 -9.97 20.01 5.17
C TYR A 89 -9.20 20.81 4.11
N GLN A 90 -9.73 20.92 2.89
CA GLN A 90 -9.09 21.60 1.76
C GLN A 90 -7.67 21.06 1.49
N ARG A 91 -7.53 19.72 1.45
CA ARG A 91 -6.29 19.01 1.21
C ARG A 91 -6.36 18.16 -0.07
N GLY A 92 -5.20 17.82 -0.63
CA GLY A 92 -5.14 16.85 -1.72
C GLY A 92 -5.55 15.45 -1.24
N ARG A 93 -6.22 14.67 -2.11
CA ARG A 93 -6.62 13.29 -1.76
C ARG A 93 -5.44 12.43 -1.32
N GLY A 94 -4.27 12.61 -1.95
CA GLY A 94 -3.05 11.89 -1.59
C GLY A 94 -2.49 12.28 -0.22
N GLU A 95 -2.59 13.56 0.16
CA GLU A 95 -2.19 14.05 1.49
C GLU A 95 -3.04 13.45 2.62
N VAL A 96 -4.28 13.08 2.33
CA VAL A 96 -5.17 12.43 3.30
C VAL A 96 -5.02 10.91 3.25
N ALA A 97 -5.03 10.32 2.05
CA ALA A 97 -5.02 8.88 1.86
C ALA A 97 -3.71 8.23 2.30
N LEU A 98 -2.58 8.73 1.78
CA LEU A 98 -1.30 8.04 1.95
C LEU A 98 -0.83 8.01 3.42
N PRO A 99 -0.88 9.12 4.20
CA PRO A 99 -0.54 9.09 5.62
C PRO A 99 -1.47 8.24 6.49
N ALA A 100 -2.74 8.07 6.05
CA ALA A 100 -3.70 7.19 6.75
C ALA A 100 -3.40 5.69 6.58
N LEU A 101 -2.55 5.32 5.60
CA LEU A 101 -2.14 3.94 5.39
C LEU A 101 -0.95 3.56 6.27
N PRO A 102 -0.87 2.28 6.70
CA PRO A 102 0.33 1.74 7.34
C PRO A 102 1.59 2.00 6.52
N GLN A 103 2.71 2.25 7.19
CA GLN A 103 3.98 2.57 6.52
C GLN A 103 4.43 1.48 5.54
N ALA A 104 4.14 0.19 5.84
CA ALA A 104 4.47 -0.92 4.96
C ALA A 104 3.77 -0.84 3.59
N LEU A 105 2.59 -0.23 3.51
CA LEU A 105 1.86 -0.02 2.25
C LEU A 105 2.41 1.14 1.43
N ARG A 106 3.06 2.10 2.09
CA ARG A 106 3.66 3.27 1.45
C ARG A 106 5.08 3.03 0.91
N ASP A 107 5.55 1.78 1.01
CA ASP A 107 6.87 1.36 0.57
C ASP A 107 6.72 0.13 -0.35
N ALA A 108 6.86 0.36 -1.66
CA ALA A 108 6.68 -0.69 -2.66
C ALA A 108 7.67 -1.87 -2.52
N GLU A 109 8.85 -1.65 -1.93
CA GLU A 109 9.83 -2.72 -1.68
C GLU A 109 9.34 -3.72 -0.62
N ARG A 110 8.35 -3.32 0.18
CA ARG A 110 7.76 -4.15 1.23
C ARG A 110 6.53 -4.93 0.77
N TRP A 111 5.93 -4.61 -0.38
CA TRP A 111 4.69 -5.24 -0.82
C TRP A 111 4.79 -6.76 -0.89
N GLY A 112 5.84 -7.31 -1.48
CA GLY A 112 6.04 -8.76 -1.54
C GLY A 112 6.16 -9.48 -0.19
N ARG A 113 6.20 -8.73 0.92
CA ARG A 113 6.24 -9.28 2.29
C ARG A 113 4.95 -9.05 3.08
N LEU A 114 3.98 -8.33 2.53
CA LEU A 114 2.73 -7.99 3.23
C LEU A 114 1.91 -9.23 3.59
N LEU A 115 1.94 -10.24 2.73
CA LEU A 115 1.26 -11.53 2.92
C LEU A 115 2.22 -12.64 3.33
N ALA A 116 3.42 -12.31 3.82
CA ALA A 116 4.33 -13.32 4.34
C ALA A 116 3.62 -14.14 5.43
N PRO A 117 3.67 -15.47 5.38
CA PRO A 117 2.99 -16.30 6.36
C PRO A 117 3.50 -15.98 7.76
N GLU A 118 2.57 -15.81 8.69
CA GLU A 118 2.90 -15.65 10.10
C GLU A 118 3.55 -16.94 10.59
N VAL A 119 4.81 -16.86 10.98
CA VAL A 119 5.49 -18.01 11.58
C VAL A 119 5.04 -18.14 13.03
N ARG A 120 4.26 -19.19 13.30
CA ARG A 120 3.85 -19.54 14.67
C ARG A 120 4.74 -20.64 15.21
N TYR A 121 5.30 -20.41 16.36
CA TYR A 121 6.08 -21.39 17.09
C TYR A 121 5.20 -22.05 18.15
N ARG A 122 5.25 -23.38 18.25
CA ARG A 122 4.61 -24.17 19.30
C ARG A 122 5.66 -25.05 19.97
N LEU A 123 5.62 -25.11 21.29
CA LEU A 123 6.47 -26.08 22.01
C LEU A 123 6.00 -27.49 21.69
N THR A 124 6.95 -28.36 21.34
CA THR A 124 6.74 -29.80 21.32
C THR A 124 6.66 -30.33 22.74
N ASP A 125 6.12 -31.56 22.91
CA ASP A 125 6.06 -32.20 24.24
C ASP A 125 7.47 -32.37 24.82
N ALA A 126 8.45 -32.75 24.01
CA ALA A 126 9.85 -32.82 24.41
C ALA A 126 10.41 -31.44 24.81
N GLY A 127 10.07 -30.38 24.06
CA GLY A 127 10.46 -29.01 24.40
C GLY A 127 9.81 -28.53 25.69
N ARG A 128 8.55 -28.92 25.95
CA ARG A 128 7.84 -28.59 27.19
C ARG A 128 8.46 -29.33 28.40
N ALA A 129 8.80 -30.60 28.23
CA ALA A 129 9.47 -31.38 29.27
C ALA A 129 10.90 -30.91 29.61
N ALA A 130 11.58 -30.27 28.65
CA ALA A 130 12.92 -29.74 28.84
C ALA A 130 12.95 -28.31 29.42
N LEU A 131 11.78 -27.68 29.63
CA LEU A 131 11.71 -26.34 30.22
C LEU A 131 12.09 -26.42 31.71
N PRO A 132 12.96 -25.48 32.19
CA PRO A 132 13.23 -25.39 33.62
C PRO A 132 11.97 -24.90 34.37
N ASP A 133 11.83 -25.32 35.63
CA ASP A 133 10.68 -24.95 36.50
C ASP A 133 10.51 -23.41 36.63
N ALA A 134 11.60 -22.66 36.54
CA ALA A 134 11.56 -21.19 36.54
C ALA A 134 12.30 -20.62 35.31
N LEU A 135 11.56 -19.96 34.44
CA LEU A 135 12.12 -19.25 33.30
C LEU A 135 12.62 -17.86 33.71
N PRO A 136 13.86 -17.47 33.34
CA PRO A 136 14.39 -16.15 33.65
C PRO A 136 13.57 -15.02 33.01
N ALA A 137 13.59 -13.83 33.62
CA ALA A 137 12.79 -12.67 33.14
C ALA A 137 13.03 -12.34 31.66
N ARG A 138 14.26 -12.51 31.16
CA ARG A 138 14.67 -12.29 29.78
C ARG A 138 14.07 -13.30 28.78
N ALA A 139 13.50 -14.41 29.23
CA ALA A 139 12.91 -15.46 28.37
C ALA A 139 11.42 -15.23 28.10
N ALA A 140 11.01 -13.99 27.80
CA ALA A 140 9.60 -13.61 27.59
C ALA A 140 8.91 -14.44 26.48
N ALA A 141 9.60 -14.72 25.38
CA ALA A 141 9.06 -15.53 24.27
C ALA A 141 8.80 -16.98 24.72
N LEU A 142 9.72 -17.60 25.46
CA LEU A 142 9.55 -18.96 25.99
C LEU A 142 8.41 -19.04 27.01
N ARG A 143 8.23 -18.00 27.85
CA ARG A 143 7.09 -17.95 28.78
C ARG A 143 5.75 -17.93 28.06
N ARG A 144 5.61 -17.12 27.00
CA ARG A 144 4.39 -17.07 26.20
C ARG A 144 4.09 -18.42 25.55
N LEU A 145 5.12 -19.09 25.01
CA LEU A 145 4.97 -20.42 24.40
C LEU A 145 4.63 -21.51 25.42
N ALA A 146 5.09 -21.37 26.66
CA ALA A 146 4.77 -22.33 27.74
C ALA A 146 3.34 -22.19 28.25
N GLN A 147 2.70 -21.02 28.07
CA GLN A 147 1.34 -20.71 28.50
C GLN A 147 0.28 -20.96 27.44
N ALA A 148 0.68 -21.20 26.18
CA ALA A 148 -0.18 -21.48 25.04
C ALA A 148 -0.37 -22.99 24.82
#